data_c522de03c905e0e47353ca32ab40b1ec
#
_entry.id   c522de03c905e0e47353ca32ab40b1ec
#
_cell.length_a   1.000
_cell.length_b   1.000
_cell.length_c   1.000
_cell.angle_alpha   90.00
_cell.angle_beta   90.00
_cell.angle_gamma   90.00
#
_symmetry.space_group_name_H-M   'P 1'
#
loop_
_entity.id
_entity.type
_entity.pdbx_description
1 polymer ?
#
loop_
_entity_poly.entity_id
_entity_poly.type
_entity_poly.pdbx_seq_one_letter_code
_entity_poly.pdbx_strand_id
1 'polypeptide(L)'
;MIINLISWPIAQPMNTKDYAFVRTKLVNKEEIAFLDVREEDPHAQEHPLFAANFPLSRIEIDAYSKLPRRDVPIVTLDDGEGDAQLAASKLMALGYADVSVFAGGVKEWKRSGGEVFRDVNVPSKSFGELVESKVHTPSLSAQEVKQLIDSKADVVVVDVRRFDEYQTMSIPTGMSVPGAELVLRLPEIAPNPKTKVIVNCAGRTRSIIGTQSLINAGIPNEVHALRNGTIGWKLADQVLDHGQSRKFSDVSPATAKEALNKSRKVADRAHVKRASKSDLEEWQTQSHRTTYFFDTRTPEEYEAGHLPGFRSVPGGQLVQETEMYAPVRGARIVLVDPSGVRANMPASWLAQMAWDVYVLDGIENGDLTEKGTPALALPPLPKTQEIDAQTLQKWLSESNAVVVDLSTHKNYSKGHIPGSWFALRSLLKDALAKLPKAERYVLTSSPAELAIFTAPEFSALTQTPVYVLAGGNSAWRDAGYAMQSDPLNLASPTIDRYQRPYEGTNATQASMQAYLDWEFGLVEQLGKDGTHHFWVLDPH
;
A
#
# COMPACT_ATOMS: atom_id res chain seq x y z
N MET A 1 18.49 48.45 -0.55
CA MET A 1 17.37 47.55 -0.82
C MET A 1 17.82 46.16 -0.33
N ILE A 2 17.37 45.79 0.86
CA ILE A 2 17.90 44.66 1.63
C ILE A 2 17.22 43.41 1.10
N ILE A 3 18.01 42.53 0.48
CA ILE A 3 17.57 41.20 0.06
C ILE A 3 17.39 40.38 1.35
N ASN A 4 16.13 40.17 1.75
CA ASN A 4 15.83 39.18 2.76
C ASN A 4 16.08 37.78 2.16
N LEU A 5 17.28 37.31 2.37
CA LEU A 5 17.59 35.87 2.32
C LEU A 5 16.67 35.22 3.33
N ILE A 6 15.69 34.45 2.85
CA ILE A 6 15.00 33.49 3.69
C ILE A 6 16.07 32.48 4.13
N SER A 7 16.76 32.81 5.22
CA SER A 7 17.58 31.85 5.93
C SER A 7 16.64 30.77 6.44
N TRP A 8 16.76 29.58 5.93
CA TRP A 8 16.30 28.40 6.66
C TRP A 8 16.81 28.55 8.08
N PRO A 9 15.95 28.40 9.10
CA PRO A 9 16.40 28.49 10.47
C PRO A 9 17.57 27.53 10.62
N ILE A 10 18.70 28.02 11.15
CA ILE A 10 19.85 27.23 11.55
C ILE A 10 19.28 26.04 12.29
N ALA A 11 19.47 24.83 11.73
CA ALA A 11 18.89 23.61 12.22
C ALA A 11 19.14 23.51 13.71
N GLN A 12 18.11 23.64 14.54
CA GLN A 12 18.21 23.22 15.93
C GLN A 12 18.69 21.77 15.91
N PRO A 13 19.59 21.36 16.81
CA PRO A 13 20.06 19.99 16.84
C PRO A 13 18.85 19.06 16.91
N MET A 14 18.62 18.32 15.82
CA MET A 14 17.53 17.35 15.75
C MET A 14 17.71 16.31 16.85
N ASN A 15 16.62 15.99 17.56
CA ASN A 15 16.64 14.84 18.45
C ASN A 15 16.97 13.59 17.63
N THR A 16 17.89 12.80 18.14
CA THR A 16 18.25 11.51 17.53
C THR A 16 17.82 10.35 18.42
N LYS A 17 17.48 9.25 17.79
CA LYS A 17 17.21 7.97 18.46
C LYS A 17 18.14 6.91 17.89
N ASP A 18 18.48 5.94 18.71
CA ASP A 18 19.33 4.83 18.39
C ASP A 18 18.52 3.52 18.18
N TYR A 19 19.25 2.48 17.83
CA TYR A 19 18.70 1.13 17.65
C TYR A 19 17.97 0.62 18.91
N ALA A 20 18.55 0.83 20.09
CA ALA A 20 17.96 0.34 21.34
C ALA A 20 16.59 0.98 21.62
N PHE A 21 16.45 2.29 21.34
CA PHE A 21 15.17 2.98 21.48
C PHE A 21 14.08 2.38 20.59
N VAL A 22 14.36 2.27 19.27
CA VAL A 22 13.36 1.75 18.30
C VAL A 22 13.02 0.30 18.63
N ARG A 23 14.04 -0.55 18.88
CA ARG A 23 13.82 -1.94 19.23
C ARG A 23 12.99 -2.11 20.50
N THR A 24 13.24 -1.32 21.54
CA THR A 24 12.48 -1.35 22.79
C THR A 24 11.01 -1.05 22.54
N LYS A 25 10.70 -0.01 21.76
CA LYS A 25 9.32 0.33 21.38
C LYS A 25 8.62 -0.83 20.66
N LEU A 26 9.28 -1.44 19.69
CA LEU A 26 8.73 -2.56 18.92
C LEU A 26 8.50 -3.81 19.81
N VAL A 27 9.49 -4.18 20.63
CA VAL A 27 9.39 -5.34 21.54
C VAL A 27 8.31 -5.15 22.60
N ASN A 28 8.15 -3.93 23.12
CA ASN A 28 7.11 -3.61 24.11
C ASN A 28 5.73 -3.37 23.47
N LYS A 29 5.60 -3.41 22.14
CA LYS A 29 4.37 -3.07 21.38
C LYS A 29 3.87 -1.65 21.69
N GLU A 30 4.78 -0.75 22.01
CA GLU A 30 4.46 0.66 22.20
C GLU A 30 4.28 1.36 20.85
N GLU A 31 3.50 2.44 20.82
CA GLU A 31 3.32 3.20 19.58
C GLU A 31 4.61 3.84 19.11
N ILE A 32 4.93 3.61 17.84
CA ILE A 32 6.03 4.25 17.12
C ILE A 32 5.73 4.29 15.63
N ALA A 33 5.94 5.44 15.01
CA ALA A 33 6.05 5.59 13.55
C ALA A 33 7.54 5.57 13.17
N PHE A 34 8.06 4.41 12.77
CA PHE A 34 9.41 4.27 12.25
C PHE A 34 9.34 4.38 10.73
N LEU A 35 9.77 5.52 10.18
CA LEU A 35 9.51 5.94 8.81
C LEU A 35 10.79 5.93 7.98
N ASP A 36 10.88 5.06 6.99
CA ASP A 36 11.90 5.13 5.95
C ASP A 36 11.48 6.14 4.90
N VAL A 37 12.19 7.27 4.83
CA VAL A 37 11.82 8.41 3.99
C VAL A 37 12.43 8.38 2.59
N ARG A 38 13.17 7.33 2.27
CA ARG A 38 13.69 7.09 0.93
C ARG A 38 12.55 6.74 -0.04
N GLU A 39 12.79 6.92 -1.33
CA GLU A 39 11.86 6.44 -2.35
C GLU A 39 11.73 4.89 -2.30
N GLU A 40 10.67 4.33 -2.92
CA GLU A 40 10.32 2.91 -2.75
C GLU A 40 11.44 1.95 -3.22
N ASP A 41 12.17 2.26 -4.30
CA ASP A 41 13.22 1.37 -4.78
C ASP A 41 14.42 1.28 -3.82
N PRO A 42 15.04 2.38 -3.34
CA PRO A 42 16.05 2.31 -2.29
C PRO A 42 15.56 1.63 -1.01
N HIS A 43 14.31 1.90 -0.58
CA HIS A 43 13.70 1.20 0.54
C HIS A 43 13.65 -0.32 0.29
N ALA A 44 13.18 -0.75 -0.88
CA ALA A 44 13.06 -2.16 -1.22
C ALA A 44 14.41 -2.89 -1.35
N GLN A 45 15.53 -2.20 -1.49
CA GLN A 45 16.85 -2.84 -1.51
C GLN A 45 17.24 -3.35 -0.11
N GLU A 46 17.04 -2.56 0.93
CA GLU A 46 17.25 -2.98 2.32
C GLU A 46 16.54 -2.02 3.30
N HIS A 47 15.81 -2.54 4.25
CA HIS A 47 15.15 -1.77 5.31
C HIS A 47 14.89 -2.63 6.56
N PRO A 48 14.75 -2.04 7.78
CA PRO A 48 14.24 -2.74 8.96
C PRO A 48 12.81 -3.24 8.77
N LEU A 49 12.43 -4.37 9.36
CA LEU A 49 11.12 -5.03 9.17
C LEU A 49 9.93 -4.08 9.25
N PHE A 50 9.90 -3.21 10.25
CA PHE A 50 8.79 -2.28 10.52
C PHE A 50 9.11 -0.81 10.20
N ALA A 51 10.16 -0.54 9.45
CA ALA A 51 10.38 0.78 8.86
C ALA A 51 9.38 0.95 7.69
N ALA A 52 8.30 1.68 7.93
CA ALA A 52 7.29 1.92 6.91
C ALA A 52 7.83 2.86 5.84
N ASN A 53 7.66 2.54 4.56
CA ASN A 53 8.05 3.44 3.48
C ASN A 53 7.16 4.69 3.47
N PHE A 54 7.77 5.84 3.68
CA PHE A 54 7.10 7.14 3.79
C PHE A 54 7.91 8.21 3.03
N PRO A 55 7.93 8.17 1.69
CA PRO A 55 8.86 8.93 0.87
C PRO A 55 8.83 10.43 1.13
N LEU A 56 10.01 11.03 1.24
CA LEU A 56 10.21 12.49 1.39
C LEU A 56 9.42 13.29 0.35
N SER A 57 9.34 12.77 -0.88
CA SER A 57 8.61 13.39 -1.98
C SER A 57 7.12 13.59 -1.70
N ARG A 58 6.52 12.85 -0.74
CA ARG A 58 5.07 12.79 -0.53
C ARG A 58 4.61 13.17 0.89
N ILE A 59 5.48 13.68 1.75
CA ILE A 59 5.18 13.87 3.17
C ILE A 59 3.86 14.61 3.40
N GLU A 60 3.64 15.75 2.75
CA GLU A 60 2.43 16.57 2.95
C GLU A 60 1.16 15.88 2.44
N ILE A 61 1.28 15.05 1.40
CA ILE A 61 0.15 14.28 0.86
C ILE A 61 -0.28 13.16 1.81
N ASP A 62 0.69 12.51 2.45
CA ASP A 62 0.48 11.28 3.20
C ASP A 62 0.33 11.50 4.72
N ALA A 63 0.94 12.55 5.28
CA ALA A 63 1.11 12.72 6.72
C ALA A 63 -0.22 12.69 7.50
N TYR A 64 -1.18 13.52 7.12
CA TYR A 64 -2.40 13.68 7.90
C TYR A 64 -3.31 12.46 7.88
N SER A 65 -3.30 11.70 6.79
CA SER A 65 -4.09 10.49 6.65
C SER A 65 -3.44 9.25 7.27
N LYS A 66 -2.09 9.18 7.26
CA LYS A 66 -1.34 8.02 7.75
C LYS A 66 -0.81 8.18 9.18
N LEU A 67 -0.64 9.42 9.65
CA LEU A 67 -0.19 9.75 10.99
C LEU A 67 -1.25 10.63 11.68
N PRO A 68 -2.41 10.07 12.05
CA PRO A 68 -3.55 10.86 12.53
C PRO A 68 -3.29 11.57 13.87
N ARG A 69 -2.41 11.03 14.73
CA ARG A 69 -2.06 11.60 16.03
C ARG A 69 -0.80 12.45 15.94
N ARG A 70 -0.87 13.71 16.42
CA ARG A 70 0.22 14.69 16.26
C ARG A 70 1.37 14.55 17.27
N ASP A 71 1.17 13.85 18.34
CA ASP A 71 2.16 13.61 19.41
C ASP A 71 2.66 12.15 19.42
N VAL A 72 2.38 11.37 18.37
CA VAL A 72 2.92 10.02 18.21
C VAL A 72 4.45 10.10 18.07
N PRO A 73 5.23 9.22 18.74
CA PRO A 73 6.67 9.16 18.52
C PRO A 73 6.99 8.80 17.07
N ILE A 74 7.69 9.69 16.36
CA ILE A 74 8.13 9.51 14.99
C ILE A 74 9.65 9.44 14.97
N VAL A 75 10.18 8.42 14.27
CA VAL A 75 11.62 8.29 14.00
C VAL A 75 11.80 8.13 12.50
N THR A 76 12.43 9.11 11.86
CA THR A 76 12.72 9.10 10.42
C THR A 76 14.07 8.40 10.14
N LEU A 77 14.13 7.63 9.06
CA LEU A 77 15.26 6.82 8.64
C LEU A 77 15.59 7.08 7.17
N ASP A 78 16.90 7.13 6.86
CA ASP A 78 17.45 7.18 5.51
C ASP A 78 18.76 6.35 5.42
N ASP A 79 19.57 6.57 4.40
CA ASP A 79 20.91 5.99 4.27
C ASP A 79 22.03 6.82 4.93
N GLY A 80 21.69 7.90 5.64
CA GLY A 80 22.61 8.86 6.23
C GLY A 80 22.95 10.03 5.31
N GLU A 81 22.13 10.30 4.30
CA GLU A 81 22.33 11.35 3.28
C GLU A 81 21.65 12.68 3.63
N GLY A 82 20.84 12.73 4.68
CA GLY A 82 20.19 13.95 5.18
C GLY A 82 18.70 14.07 4.88
N ASP A 83 18.13 13.13 4.14
CA ASP A 83 16.69 13.11 3.83
C ASP A 83 15.85 12.90 5.08
N ALA A 84 16.34 12.12 6.05
CA ALA A 84 15.65 11.91 7.33
C ALA A 84 15.52 13.22 8.12
N GLN A 85 16.55 14.07 8.13
CA GLN A 85 16.54 15.39 8.79
C GLN A 85 15.54 16.33 8.11
N LEU A 86 15.51 16.32 6.77
CA LEU A 86 14.58 17.15 6.00
C LEU A 86 13.14 16.69 6.23
N ALA A 87 12.89 15.38 6.20
CA ALA A 87 11.59 14.80 6.50
C ALA A 87 11.11 15.13 7.91
N ALA A 88 12.00 15.01 8.91
CA ALA A 88 11.69 15.37 10.29
C ALA A 88 11.33 16.86 10.42
N SER A 89 12.08 17.76 9.74
CA SER A 89 11.78 19.20 9.71
C SER A 89 10.40 19.49 9.11
N LYS A 90 10.06 18.81 8.00
CA LYS A 90 8.73 18.94 7.38
C LYS A 90 7.62 18.45 8.31
N LEU A 91 7.79 17.29 8.94
CA LEU A 91 6.80 16.75 9.89
C LEU A 91 6.59 17.68 11.09
N MET A 92 7.65 18.27 11.65
CA MET A 92 7.52 19.28 12.70
C MET A 92 6.77 20.53 12.22
N ALA A 93 7.05 20.99 11.00
CA ALA A 93 6.32 22.11 10.41
C ALA A 93 4.83 21.79 10.19
N LEU A 94 4.48 20.52 10.01
CA LEU A 94 3.10 20.03 9.94
C LEU A 94 2.42 19.86 11.32
N GLY A 95 3.12 20.18 12.42
CA GLY A 95 2.58 20.17 13.78
C GLY A 95 2.79 18.85 14.53
N TYR A 96 3.67 17.96 14.08
CA TYR A 96 4.05 16.78 14.86
C TYR A 96 5.03 17.17 15.96
N ALA A 97 4.74 16.76 17.20
CA ALA A 97 5.45 17.24 18.39
C ALA A 97 6.65 16.36 18.80
N ASP A 98 6.59 15.05 18.56
CA ASP A 98 7.64 14.09 18.93
C ASP A 98 8.29 13.47 17.68
N VAL A 99 9.17 14.24 17.06
CA VAL A 99 9.89 13.82 15.84
C VAL A 99 11.39 13.75 16.12
N SER A 100 11.99 12.63 15.73
CA SER A 100 13.41 12.36 15.87
C SER A 100 13.96 11.73 14.61
N VAL A 101 15.28 11.75 14.45
CA VAL A 101 15.99 11.10 13.35
C VAL A 101 16.70 9.86 13.88
N PHE A 102 16.68 8.77 13.15
CA PHE A 102 17.50 7.60 13.48
C PHE A 102 18.98 7.90 13.18
N ALA A 103 19.80 7.84 14.20
CA ALA A 103 21.21 8.20 14.07
C ALA A 103 21.97 7.23 13.16
N GLY A 104 22.55 7.71 12.07
CA GLY A 104 23.41 6.95 11.17
C GLY A 104 22.72 6.06 10.13
N GLY A 105 21.38 6.15 10.02
CA GLY A 105 20.62 5.51 8.95
C GLY A 105 20.65 3.98 8.96
N VAL A 106 20.27 3.36 7.83
CA VAL A 106 20.23 1.89 7.67
C VAL A 106 21.57 1.23 7.97
N LYS A 107 22.67 1.90 7.65
CA LYS A 107 24.04 1.38 7.94
C LYS A 107 24.27 1.20 9.45
N GLU A 108 23.82 2.17 10.25
CA GLU A 108 23.93 2.10 11.70
C GLU A 108 22.97 1.06 12.29
N TRP A 109 21.77 0.91 11.73
CA TRP A 109 20.87 -0.16 12.11
C TRP A 109 21.55 -1.54 12.00
N LYS A 110 22.18 -1.82 10.85
CA LYS A 110 22.94 -3.07 10.61
C LYS A 110 24.12 -3.22 11.58
N ARG A 111 24.90 -2.14 11.77
CA ARG A 111 26.06 -2.14 12.67
C ARG A 111 25.66 -2.45 14.12
N SER A 112 24.48 -2.02 14.52
CA SER A 112 23.91 -2.27 15.85
C SER A 112 23.30 -3.67 16.00
N GLY A 113 23.37 -4.52 14.97
CA GLY A 113 22.85 -5.89 14.98
C GLY A 113 21.39 -6.02 14.56
N GLY A 114 20.82 -4.96 13.97
CA GLY A 114 19.47 -4.99 13.41
C GLY A 114 19.41 -5.77 12.09
N GLU A 115 18.39 -6.59 11.92
CA GLU A 115 18.12 -7.30 10.68
C GLU A 115 17.57 -6.33 9.63
N VAL A 116 17.92 -6.54 8.35
CA VAL A 116 17.40 -5.77 7.21
C VAL A 116 16.81 -6.71 6.18
N PHE A 117 15.70 -6.31 5.62
CA PHE A 117 14.91 -7.09 4.67
C PHE A 117 14.94 -6.43 3.29
N ARG A 118 14.69 -7.21 2.26
CA ARG A 118 14.53 -6.72 0.88
C ARG A 118 13.06 -6.75 0.49
N ASP A 119 12.74 -6.07 -0.63
CA ASP A 119 11.40 -5.99 -1.20
C ASP A 119 10.47 -5.08 -0.38
N VAL A 120 9.21 -5.01 -0.70
CA VAL A 120 8.17 -4.23 -0.02
C VAL A 120 7.11 -5.15 0.59
N ASN A 121 6.35 -4.64 1.57
CA ASN A 121 5.32 -5.40 2.29
C ASN A 121 5.89 -6.66 2.98
N VAL A 122 7.10 -6.58 3.44
CA VAL A 122 7.83 -7.71 4.03
C VAL A 122 7.16 -8.29 5.27
N PRO A 123 6.54 -7.49 6.17
CA PRO A 123 5.83 -8.06 7.31
C PRO A 123 4.78 -9.09 6.92
N SER A 124 3.94 -8.80 5.92
CA SER A 124 2.92 -9.75 5.46
C SER A 124 3.51 -10.95 4.70
N LYS A 125 4.56 -10.75 3.92
CA LYS A 125 5.25 -11.84 3.20
C LYS A 125 5.90 -12.80 4.19
N SER A 126 6.65 -12.28 5.14
CA SER A 126 7.26 -13.08 6.20
C SER A 126 6.21 -13.80 7.05
N PHE A 127 5.08 -13.15 7.32
CA PHE A 127 3.97 -13.77 8.03
C PHE A 127 3.32 -14.91 7.22
N GLY A 128 3.12 -14.75 5.91
CA GLY A 128 2.60 -15.80 5.04
C GLY A 128 3.49 -17.05 5.02
N GLU A 129 4.81 -16.87 4.94
CA GLU A 129 5.77 -17.97 5.04
C GLU A 129 5.76 -18.63 6.44
N LEU A 130 5.58 -17.82 7.51
CA LEU A 130 5.42 -18.34 8.86
C LEU A 130 4.14 -19.20 8.99
N VAL A 131 3.01 -18.77 8.39
CA VAL A 131 1.76 -19.55 8.35
C VAL A 131 2.01 -20.89 7.67
N GLU A 132 2.59 -20.90 6.46
CA GLU A 132 2.89 -22.16 5.78
C GLU A 132 3.80 -23.07 6.59
N SER A 133 4.84 -22.52 7.18
CA SER A 133 5.79 -23.27 8.02
C SER A 133 5.14 -23.90 9.26
N LYS A 134 4.09 -23.29 9.82
CA LYS A 134 3.44 -23.75 11.05
C LYS A 134 2.27 -24.71 10.80
N VAL A 135 1.44 -24.44 9.77
CA VAL A 135 0.20 -25.19 9.55
C VAL A 135 0.19 -25.97 8.24
N HIS A 136 1.29 -25.91 7.47
CA HIS A 136 1.48 -26.69 6.24
C HIS A 136 0.30 -26.52 5.26
N THR A 137 -0.05 -25.27 4.95
CA THR A 137 -1.17 -24.93 4.05
C THR A 137 -1.10 -25.75 2.75
N PRO A 138 -2.14 -26.52 2.40
CA PRO A 138 -2.12 -27.40 1.23
C PRO A 138 -1.86 -26.63 -0.06
N SER A 139 -1.03 -27.17 -0.95
CA SER A 139 -0.74 -26.57 -2.25
C SER A 139 -0.61 -27.60 -3.36
N LEU A 140 -0.95 -27.19 -4.59
CA LEU A 140 -0.71 -27.96 -5.83
C LEU A 140 0.25 -27.20 -6.74
N SER A 141 1.08 -27.93 -7.48
CA SER A 141 1.98 -27.37 -8.49
C SER A 141 1.21 -26.85 -9.69
N ALA A 142 1.85 -26.00 -10.49
CA ALA A 142 1.30 -25.53 -11.75
C ALA A 142 0.92 -26.67 -12.71
N GLN A 143 1.74 -27.74 -12.75
CA GLN A 143 1.48 -28.90 -13.58
C GLN A 143 0.24 -29.68 -13.13
N GLU A 144 0.08 -29.92 -11.81
CA GLU A 144 -1.10 -30.58 -11.24
C GLU A 144 -2.38 -29.79 -11.51
N VAL A 145 -2.35 -28.46 -11.31
CA VAL A 145 -3.52 -27.60 -11.57
C VAL A 145 -3.83 -27.55 -13.07
N LYS A 146 -2.81 -27.47 -13.93
CA LYS A 146 -2.99 -27.53 -15.38
C LYS A 146 -3.69 -28.84 -15.80
N GLN A 147 -3.28 -29.99 -15.25
CA GLN A 147 -3.90 -31.28 -15.51
C GLN A 147 -5.36 -31.32 -15.11
N LEU A 148 -5.72 -30.71 -13.94
CA LEU A 148 -7.12 -30.61 -13.50
C LEU A 148 -7.95 -29.77 -14.49
N ILE A 149 -7.43 -28.65 -14.96
CA ILE A 149 -8.11 -27.78 -15.93
C ILE A 149 -8.29 -28.51 -17.26
N ASP A 150 -7.23 -29.13 -17.80
CA ASP A 150 -7.25 -29.78 -19.11
C ASP A 150 -8.16 -31.01 -19.14
N SER A 151 -8.22 -31.77 -18.05
CA SER A 151 -9.11 -32.92 -17.91
C SER A 151 -10.57 -32.53 -17.64
N LYS A 152 -10.87 -31.22 -17.50
CA LYS A 152 -12.20 -30.71 -17.12
C LYS A 152 -12.71 -31.30 -15.80
N ALA A 153 -11.80 -31.51 -14.85
CA ALA A 153 -12.17 -31.96 -13.51
C ALA A 153 -13.10 -30.93 -12.84
N ASP A 154 -13.84 -31.36 -11.80
CA ASP A 154 -14.68 -30.46 -10.99
C ASP A 154 -13.75 -29.59 -10.11
N VAL A 155 -13.27 -28.50 -10.69
CA VAL A 155 -12.32 -27.58 -10.07
C VAL A 155 -12.65 -26.11 -10.40
N VAL A 156 -12.50 -25.22 -9.43
CA VAL A 156 -12.55 -23.77 -9.60
C VAL A 156 -11.22 -23.15 -9.23
N VAL A 157 -10.79 -22.15 -9.99
CA VAL A 157 -9.60 -21.35 -9.68
C VAL A 157 -10.06 -19.96 -9.29
N VAL A 158 -9.73 -19.51 -8.08
CA VAL A 158 -10.03 -18.17 -7.57
C VAL A 158 -8.75 -17.36 -7.42
N ASP A 159 -8.73 -16.17 -7.97
CA ASP A 159 -7.59 -15.25 -7.93
C ASP A 159 -7.83 -14.19 -6.86
N VAL A 160 -6.99 -14.19 -5.82
CA VAL A 160 -7.16 -13.34 -4.64
C VAL A 160 -6.47 -11.99 -4.74
N ARG A 161 -5.88 -11.68 -5.89
CA ARG A 161 -5.23 -10.41 -6.17
C ARG A 161 -6.26 -9.30 -6.42
N ARG A 162 -5.77 -8.07 -6.53
CA ARG A 162 -6.59 -6.97 -7.03
C ARG A 162 -7.04 -7.24 -8.46
N PHE A 163 -8.18 -6.65 -8.82
CA PHE A 163 -8.77 -6.88 -10.14
C PHE A 163 -7.89 -6.43 -11.30
N ASP A 164 -7.16 -5.32 -11.15
CA ASP A 164 -6.20 -4.83 -12.15
C ASP A 164 -5.02 -5.79 -12.38
N GLU A 165 -4.53 -6.46 -11.32
CA GLU A 165 -3.52 -7.51 -11.44
C GLU A 165 -4.07 -8.74 -12.17
N TYR A 166 -5.31 -9.15 -11.84
CA TYR A 166 -6.00 -10.25 -12.49
C TYR A 166 -6.23 -9.98 -13.99
N GLN A 167 -6.64 -8.76 -14.34
CA GLN A 167 -6.82 -8.36 -15.75
C GLN A 167 -5.49 -8.35 -16.51
N THR A 168 -4.40 -7.95 -15.88
CA THR A 168 -3.08 -7.95 -16.51
C THR A 168 -2.66 -9.34 -16.96
N MET A 169 -2.84 -10.33 -16.09
CA MET A 169 -2.60 -11.75 -16.37
C MET A 169 -3.29 -12.63 -15.33
N SER A 170 -3.84 -13.76 -15.73
CA SER A 170 -4.56 -14.70 -14.85
C SER A 170 -4.36 -16.15 -15.27
N ILE A 171 -4.61 -17.06 -14.35
CA ILE A 171 -4.65 -18.49 -14.65
C ILE A 171 -5.87 -18.76 -15.54
N PRO A 172 -5.75 -19.59 -16.60
CA PRO A 172 -6.88 -19.97 -17.43
C PRO A 172 -8.07 -20.48 -16.60
N THR A 173 -9.28 -20.07 -16.99
CA THR A 173 -10.55 -20.33 -16.28
C THR A 173 -10.73 -19.61 -14.93
N GLY A 174 -9.67 -19.00 -14.38
CA GLY A 174 -9.69 -18.34 -13.08
C GLY A 174 -10.69 -17.19 -13.01
N MET A 175 -11.22 -16.94 -11.82
CA MET A 175 -12.16 -15.87 -11.48
C MET A 175 -11.53 -14.94 -10.43
N SER A 176 -11.70 -13.62 -10.57
CA SER A 176 -11.24 -12.65 -9.58
C SER A 176 -12.13 -12.69 -8.33
N VAL A 177 -11.53 -13.06 -7.21
CA VAL A 177 -12.15 -13.08 -5.87
C VAL A 177 -11.13 -12.55 -4.86
N PRO A 178 -10.99 -11.24 -4.66
CA PRO A 178 -10.02 -10.66 -3.73
C PRO A 178 -10.08 -11.30 -2.34
N GLY A 179 -8.93 -11.41 -1.67
CA GLY A 179 -8.76 -12.29 -0.50
C GLY A 179 -9.82 -12.16 0.60
N ALA A 180 -10.29 -10.93 0.91
CA ALA A 180 -11.34 -10.73 1.91
C ALA A 180 -12.74 -11.21 1.45
N GLU A 181 -12.97 -11.36 0.15
CA GLU A 181 -14.23 -11.83 -0.42
C GLU A 181 -14.38 -13.37 -0.38
N LEU A 182 -13.28 -14.12 -0.19
CA LEU A 182 -13.27 -15.57 -0.33
C LEU A 182 -14.33 -16.28 0.51
N VAL A 183 -14.33 -16.06 1.83
CA VAL A 183 -15.24 -16.76 2.76
C VAL A 183 -16.70 -16.39 2.49
N LEU A 184 -16.94 -15.16 2.02
CA LEU A 184 -18.28 -14.68 1.65
C LEU A 184 -18.76 -15.29 0.34
N ARG A 185 -17.92 -15.32 -0.70
CA ARG A 185 -18.32 -15.60 -2.09
C ARG A 185 -18.18 -17.07 -2.50
N LEU A 186 -17.21 -17.80 -1.91
CA LEU A 186 -16.92 -19.15 -2.35
C LEU A 186 -18.11 -20.13 -2.29
N PRO A 187 -19.00 -20.09 -1.29
CA PRO A 187 -20.14 -21.01 -1.27
C PRO A 187 -21.09 -20.87 -2.49
N GLU A 188 -21.19 -19.68 -3.10
CA GLU A 188 -21.95 -19.49 -4.34
C GLU A 188 -21.15 -19.89 -5.59
N ILE A 189 -19.82 -19.76 -5.55
CA ILE A 189 -18.93 -20.12 -6.67
C ILE A 189 -18.75 -21.63 -6.77
N ALA A 190 -18.62 -22.32 -5.63
CA ALA A 190 -18.40 -23.76 -5.52
C ALA A 190 -19.39 -24.41 -4.53
N PRO A 191 -20.71 -24.42 -4.87
CA PRO A 191 -21.75 -24.92 -3.95
C PRO A 191 -21.68 -26.44 -3.71
N ASN A 192 -21.06 -27.19 -4.62
CA ASN A 192 -20.83 -28.62 -4.42
C ASN A 192 -19.56 -28.82 -3.56
N PRO A 193 -19.67 -29.45 -2.37
CA PRO A 193 -18.51 -29.68 -1.49
C PRO A 193 -17.41 -30.56 -2.11
N LYS A 194 -17.71 -31.25 -3.20
CA LYS A 194 -16.73 -32.06 -3.93
C LYS A 194 -15.91 -31.26 -4.93
N THR A 195 -16.35 -30.04 -5.29
CA THR A 195 -15.58 -29.14 -6.17
C THR A 195 -14.27 -28.76 -5.49
N LYS A 196 -13.15 -29.07 -6.13
CA LYS A 196 -11.82 -28.67 -5.65
C LYS A 196 -11.61 -27.17 -5.89
N VAL A 197 -11.05 -26.47 -4.91
CA VAL A 197 -10.80 -25.03 -4.96
C VAL A 197 -9.31 -24.76 -5.00
N ILE A 198 -8.87 -24.03 -6.01
CA ILE A 198 -7.48 -23.59 -6.16
C ILE A 198 -7.42 -22.09 -5.94
N VAL A 199 -6.64 -21.65 -4.97
CA VAL A 199 -6.45 -20.25 -4.64
C VAL A 199 -5.16 -19.75 -5.29
N ASN A 200 -5.26 -18.79 -6.20
CA ASN A 200 -4.12 -18.21 -6.92
C ASN A 200 -3.78 -16.81 -6.42
N CYS A 201 -2.49 -16.49 -6.43
CA CYS A 201 -2.00 -15.11 -6.36
C CYS A 201 -0.81 -14.90 -7.32
N ALA A 202 0.01 -13.88 -7.08
CA ALA A 202 1.19 -13.62 -7.91
C ALA A 202 2.39 -14.54 -7.60
N GLY A 203 2.70 -14.73 -6.31
CA GLY A 203 3.76 -15.58 -5.77
C GLY A 203 3.20 -16.54 -4.73
N ARG A 204 3.47 -16.28 -3.45
CA ARG A 204 3.15 -17.20 -2.35
C ARG A 204 2.15 -16.65 -1.35
N THR A 205 2.44 -15.54 -0.71
CA THR A 205 1.78 -15.01 0.49
C THR A 205 0.25 -15.00 0.41
N ARG A 206 -0.34 -14.34 -0.59
CA ARG A 206 -1.80 -14.15 -0.68
C ARG A 206 -2.55 -15.45 -0.94
N SER A 207 -1.96 -16.40 -1.69
CA SER A 207 -2.59 -17.71 -1.91
C SER A 207 -2.52 -18.58 -0.65
N ILE A 208 -1.44 -18.54 0.10
CA ILE A 208 -1.30 -19.21 1.41
C ILE A 208 -2.37 -18.67 2.36
N ILE A 209 -2.42 -17.35 2.58
CA ILE A 209 -3.38 -16.68 3.46
C ILE A 209 -4.83 -16.93 3.01
N GLY A 210 -5.11 -16.86 1.70
CA GLY A 210 -6.45 -17.11 1.16
C GLY A 210 -6.90 -18.57 1.36
N THR A 211 -6.04 -19.53 1.06
CA THR A 211 -6.30 -20.96 1.30
C THR A 211 -6.55 -21.23 2.77
N GLN A 212 -5.68 -20.74 3.63
CA GLN A 212 -5.81 -20.95 5.08
C GLN A 212 -7.04 -20.21 5.65
N SER A 213 -7.47 -19.08 5.06
CA SER A 213 -8.73 -18.42 5.41
C SER A 213 -9.95 -19.33 5.22
N LEU A 214 -9.99 -20.03 4.09
CA LEU A 214 -11.08 -20.97 3.79
C LEU A 214 -11.06 -22.18 4.73
N ILE A 215 -9.89 -22.72 5.01
CA ILE A 215 -9.69 -23.84 5.95
C ILE A 215 -10.12 -23.42 7.36
N ASN A 216 -9.64 -22.29 7.85
CA ASN A 216 -9.96 -21.78 9.20
C ASN A 216 -11.46 -21.48 9.36
N ALA A 217 -12.14 -21.08 8.29
CA ALA A 217 -13.59 -20.85 8.25
C ALA A 217 -14.40 -22.16 8.13
N GLY A 218 -13.75 -23.30 7.99
CA GLY A 218 -14.42 -24.61 7.86
C GLY A 218 -15.24 -24.72 6.58
N ILE A 219 -14.73 -24.23 5.45
CA ILE A 219 -15.32 -24.45 4.14
C ILE A 219 -15.22 -25.93 3.79
N PRO A 220 -16.31 -26.60 3.34
CA PRO A 220 -16.31 -28.05 3.18
C PRO A 220 -15.53 -28.58 1.97
N ASN A 221 -15.20 -27.70 1.02
CA ASN A 221 -14.46 -28.04 -0.18
C ASN A 221 -13.00 -28.37 0.13
N GLU A 222 -12.39 -29.22 -0.68
CA GLU A 222 -10.94 -29.43 -0.70
C GLU A 222 -10.27 -28.19 -1.30
N VAL A 223 -9.45 -27.49 -0.49
CA VAL A 223 -8.85 -26.19 -0.87
C VAL A 223 -7.33 -26.32 -0.94
N HIS A 224 -6.72 -25.78 -2.00
CA HIS A 224 -5.27 -25.74 -2.19
C HIS A 224 -4.82 -24.37 -2.69
N ALA A 225 -3.65 -23.91 -2.24
CA ALA A 225 -2.95 -22.82 -2.90
C ALA A 225 -2.35 -23.29 -4.24
N LEU A 226 -2.40 -22.48 -5.28
CA LEU A 226 -1.52 -22.68 -6.42
C LEU A 226 -0.10 -22.34 -5.99
N ARG A 227 0.76 -23.35 -5.92
CA ARG A 227 2.15 -23.18 -5.47
C ARG A 227 2.88 -22.18 -6.34
N ASN A 228 3.42 -21.14 -5.71
CA ASN A 228 4.12 -20.05 -6.36
C ASN A 228 3.27 -19.19 -7.34
N GLY A 229 1.96 -19.35 -7.34
CA GLY A 229 1.01 -18.50 -8.07
C GLY A 229 1.30 -18.36 -9.58
N THR A 230 1.09 -17.15 -10.12
CA THR A 230 1.38 -16.86 -11.54
C THR A 230 2.87 -16.97 -11.87
N ILE A 231 3.78 -16.71 -10.92
CA ILE A 231 5.22 -16.97 -11.08
C ILE A 231 5.45 -18.46 -11.35
N GLY A 232 4.96 -19.32 -10.47
CA GLY A 232 5.10 -20.77 -10.63
C GLY A 232 4.48 -21.31 -11.92
N TRP A 233 3.36 -20.72 -12.35
CA TRP A 233 2.71 -21.03 -13.62
C TRP A 233 3.62 -20.69 -14.82
N LYS A 234 4.23 -19.50 -14.83
CA LYS A 234 5.19 -19.08 -15.87
C LYS A 234 6.47 -19.89 -15.86
N LEU A 235 7.02 -20.20 -14.67
CA LEU A 235 8.23 -21.03 -14.53
C LEU A 235 8.01 -22.50 -14.98
N ALA A 236 6.75 -22.93 -15.02
CA ALA A 236 6.34 -24.22 -15.58
C ALA A 236 6.01 -24.15 -17.08
N ASP A 237 6.38 -23.05 -17.77
CA ASP A 237 6.11 -22.78 -19.19
C ASP A 237 4.62 -22.86 -19.56
N GLN A 238 3.72 -22.56 -18.60
CA GLN A 238 2.28 -22.53 -18.83
C GLN A 238 1.83 -21.14 -19.33
N VAL A 239 0.81 -21.13 -20.20
CA VAL A 239 0.25 -19.90 -20.77
C VAL A 239 -0.73 -19.27 -19.79
N LEU A 240 -0.64 -17.94 -19.64
CA LEU A 240 -1.58 -17.11 -18.87
C LEU A 240 -2.62 -16.48 -19.78
N ASP A 241 -3.82 -16.27 -19.26
CA ASP A 241 -4.83 -15.43 -19.86
C ASP A 241 -4.52 -13.95 -19.59
N HIS A 242 -4.97 -13.05 -20.47
CA HIS A 242 -4.86 -11.60 -20.35
C HIS A 242 -6.22 -10.94 -20.60
N GLY A 243 -6.47 -9.77 -19.97
CA GLY A 243 -7.67 -8.98 -20.20
C GLY A 243 -8.98 -9.62 -19.71
N GLN A 244 -8.89 -10.63 -18.84
CA GLN A 244 -10.07 -11.33 -18.35
C GLN A 244 -10.85 -10.46 -17.37
N SER A 245 -12.19 -10.63 -17.36
CA SER A 245 -13.11 -9.83 -16.54
C SER A 245 -14.06 -10.66 -15.68
N ARG A 246 -13.80 -11.98 -15.53
CA ARG A 246 -14.63 -12.84 -14.69
C ARG A 246 -14.51 -12.40 -13.22
N LYS A 247 -15.65 -12.05 -12.61
CA LYS A 247 -15.77 -11.63 -11.21
C LYS A 247 -16.81 -12.49 -10.50
N PHE A 248 -16.74 -12.49 -9.18
CA PHE A 248 -17.81 -13.05 -8.32
C PHE A 248 -19.14 -12.29 -8.50
N SER A 249 -20.24 -12.97 -8.19
CA SER A 249 -21.59 -12.40 -8.12
C SER A 249 -21.98 -12.05 -6.68
N ASP A 250 -23.14 -11.41 -6.52
CA ASP A 250 -23.76 -11.21 -5.22
C ASP A 250 -24.11 -12.55 -4.56
N VAL A 251 -24.19 -12.54 -3.24
CA VAL A 251 -24.49 -13.72 -2.44
C VAL A 251 -25.93 -13.67 -1.92
N SER A 252 -26.53 -14.84 -1.71
CA SER A 252 -27.83 -14.96 -1.06
C SER A 252 -27.74 -14.52 0.42
N PRO A 253 -28.85 -14.01 1.02
CA PRO A 253 -28.89 -13.71 2.46
C PRO A 253 -28.55 -14.91 3.36
N ALA A 254 -28.89 -16.11 2.92
CA ALA A 254 -28.56 -17.34 3.66
C ALA A 254 -27.05 -17.61 3.67
N THR A 255 -26.41 -17.51 2.51
CA THR A 255 -24.94 -17.61 2.37
C THR A 255 -24.22 -16.54 3.18
N ALA A 256 -24.66 -15.29 3.11
CA ALA A 256 -24.07 -14.19 3.89
C ALA A 256 -24.14 -14.46 5.41
N LYS A 257 -25.29 -14.94 5.90
CA LYS A 257 -25.47 -15.29 7.32
C LYS A 257 -24.55 -16.44 7.77
N GLU A 258 -24.41 -17.48 6.95
CA GLU A 258 -23.53 -18.59 7.27
C GLU A 258 -22.06 -18.15 7.26
N ALA A 259 -21.63 -17.38 6.25
CA ALA A 259 -20.30 -16.83 6.14
C ALA A 259 -19.96 -15.91 7.33
N LEU A 260 -20.91 -15.09 7.79
CA LEU A 260 -20.74 -14.28 9.00
C LEU A 260 -20.49 -15.16 10.24
N ASN A 261 -21.28 -16.21 10.44
CA ASN A 261 -21.10 -17.11 11.57
C ASN A 261 -19.71 -17.80 11.55
N LYS A 262 -19.27 -18.23 10.37
CA LYS A 262 -17.96 -18.87 10.19
C LYS A 262 -16.81 -17.87 10.43
N SER A 263 -16.85 -16.71 9.81
CA SER A 263 -15.82 -15.68 9.93
C SER A 263 -15.72 -15.12 11.37
N ARG A 264 -16.85 -14.98 12.07
CA ARG A 264 -16.87 -14.56 13.46
C ARG A 264 -16.17 -15.56 14.37
N LYS A 265 -16.44 -16.86 14.20
CA LYS A 265 -15.73 -17.92 14.94
C LYS A 265 -14.20 -17.89 14.71
N VAL A 266 -13.75 -17.62 13.48
CA VAL A 266 -12.32 -17.46 13.19
C VAL A 266 -11.75 -16.24 13.92
N ALA A 267 -12.45 -15.11 13.85
CA ALA A 267 -12.03 -13.89 14.52
C ALA A 267 -11.95 -14.06 16.06
N ASP A 268 -12.96 -14.74 16.66
CA ASP A 268 -13.00 -15.00 18.10
C ASP A 268 -11.83 -15.92 18.53
N ARG A 269 -11.53 -16.99 17.76
CA ARG A 269 -10.36 -17.85 17.98
C ARG A 269 -9.03 -17.08 17.83
N ALA A 270 -8.98 -16.09 16.96
CA ALA A 270 -7.82 -15.22 16.78
C ALA A 270 -7.77 -14.06 17.80
N HIS A 271 -8.63 -14.06 18.83
CA HIS A 271 -8.70 -13.05 19.87
C HIS A 271 -8.97 -11.63 19.34
N VAL A 272 -9.67 -11.52 18.23
CA VAL A 272 -10.13 -10.22 17.70
C VAL A 272 -11.11 -9.60 18.68
N LYS A 273 -10.87 -8.34 19.00
CA LYS A 273 -11.72 -7.58 19.91
C LYS A 273 -12.95 -7.01 19.17
N ARG A 274 -13.98 -6.66 19.95
CA ARG A 274 -15.20 -6.05 19.41
C ARG A 274 -15.29 -4.59 19.84
N ALA A 275 -15.82 -3.76 18.96
CA ALA A 275 -16.13 -2.36 19.24
C ALA A 275 -17.62 -2.10 19.00
N SER A 276 -18.19 -1.25 19.80
CA SER A 276 -19.56 -0.71 19.66
C SER A 276 -19.53 0.68 19.00
N LYS A 277 -20.70 1.21 18.66
CA LYS A 277 -20.84 2.60 18.21
C LYS A 277 -20.36 3.60 19.27
N SER A 278 -20.58 3.31 20.56
CA SER A 278 -20.08 4.16 21.66
C SER A 278 -18.56 4.17 21.74
N ASP A 279 -17.90 3.01 21.53
CA ASP A 279 -16.43 2.96 21.47
C ASP A 279 -15.90 3.77 20.27
N LEU A 280 -16.61 3.71 19.12
CA LEU A 280 -16.24 4.50 17.94
C LEU A 280 -16.28 6.00 18.24
N GLU A 281 -17.37 6.51 18.83
CA GLU A 281 -17.52 7.92 19.21
C GLU A 281 -16.42 8.38 20.16
N GLU A 282 -16.08 7.57 21.17
CA GLU A 282 -14.98 7.85 22.09
C GLU A 282 -13.64 7.89 21.34
N TRP A 283 -13.35 6.88 20.52
CA TRP A 283 -12.02 6.74 19.89
C TRP A 283 -11.77 7.75 18.78
N GLN A 284 -12.82 8.24 18.10
CA GLN A 284 -12.69 9.32 17.12
C GLN A 284 -12.24 10.65 17.74
N THR A 285 -12.49 10.84 19.04
CA THR A 285 -12.09 12.05 19.79
C THR A 285 -10.85 11.84 20.67
N GLN A 286 -10.39 10.59 20.81
CA GLN A 286 -9.27 10.23 21.68
C GLN A 286 -7.94 10.74 21.14
N SER A 287 -7.24 11.59 21.90
CA SER A 287 -6.00 12.25 21.48
C SER A 287 -4.72 11.51 21.86
N HIS A 288 -4.78 10.62 22.87
CA HIS A 288 -3.58 9.97 23.44
C HIS A 288 -3.25 8.60 22.86
N ARG A 289 -4.07 8.10 21.89
CA ARG A 289 -3.85 6.82 21.23
C ARG A 289 -4.13 6.93 19.74
N THR A 290 -3.22 6.40 18.93
CA THR A 290 -3.43 6.29 17.49
C THR A 290 -4.48 5.22 17.20
N THR A 291 -5.51 5.60 16.46
CA THR A 291 -6.54 4.66 15.97
C THR A 291 -6.74 4.83 14.48
N TYR A 292 -6.67 3.73 13.76
CA TYR A 292 -6.99 3.67 12.33
C TYR A 292 -8.38 3.08 12.13
N PHE A 293 -9.17 3.70 11.28
CA PHE A 293 -10.51 3.27 10.93
C PHE A 293 -10.55 2.88 9.45
N PHE A 294 -10.81 1.61 9.15
CA PHE A 294 -10.83 1.09 7.79
C PHE A 294 -12.13 0.39 7.45
N ASP A 295 -12.69 0.77 6.31
CA ASP A 295 -13.77 0.04 5.64
C ASP A 295 -13.13 -0.99 4.71
N THR A 296 -13.43 -2.26 4.97
CA THR A 296 -12.76 -3.41 4.33
C THR A 296 -13.52 -3.99 3.13
N ARG A 297 -14.60 -3.33 2.73
CA ARG A 297 -15.41 -3.68 1.56
C ARG A 297 -14.72 -3.33 0.25
N THR A 298 -15.42 -3.59 -0.87
CA THR A 298 -14.93 -3.14 -2.18
C THR A 298 -15.00 -1.61 -2.29
N PRO A 299 -14.16 -0.99 -3.15
CA PRO A 299 -14.20 0.46 -3.36
C PRO A 299 -15.58 0.96 -3.83
N GLU A 300 -16.26 0.18 -4.66
CA GLU A 300 -17.57 0.52 -5.19
C GLU A 300 -18.64 0.56 -4.07
N GLU A 301 -18.59 -0.39 -3.13
CA GLU A 301 -19.51 -0.40 -1.97
C GLU A 301 -19.21 0.76 -1.03
N TYR A 302 -17.93 1.10 -0.83
CA TYR A 302 -17.51 2.24 -0.02
C TYR A 302 -18.01 3.55 -0.63
N GLU A 303 -17.81 3.76 -1.93
CA GLU A 303 -18.27 4.96 -2.64
C GLU A 303 -19.80 5.11 -2.64
N ALA A 304 -20.53 3.99 -2.66
CA ALA A 304 -21.99 4.00 -2.56
C ALA A 304 -22.49 4.46 -1.19
N GLY A 305 -21.73 4.20 -0.13
CA GLY A 305 -22.02 4.65 1.22
C GLY A 305 -21.04 4.08 2.25
N HIS A 306 -20.51 4.94 3.15
CA HIS A 306 -19.57 4.56 4.20
C HIS A 306 -19.78 5.35 5.50
N LEU A 307 -19.16 4.88 6.57
CA LEU A 307 -19.13 5.57 7.86
C LEU A 307 -18.19 6.79 7.81
N PRO A 308 -18.59 7.93 8.44
CA PRO A 308 -17.72 9.08 8.60
C PRO A 308 -16.38 8.72 9.26
N GLY A 309 -15.29 9.23 8.68
CA GLY A 309 -13.93 9.03 9.19
C GLY A 309 -13.29 7.67 8.89
N PHE A 310 -14.00 6.75 8.23
CA PHE A 310 -13.41 5.50 7.76
C PHE A 310 -12.74 5.67 6.39
N ARG A 311 -11.61 5.02 6.20
CA ARG A 311 -10.88 4.99 4.92
C ARG A 311 -11.15 3.67 4.20
N SER A 312 -11.34 3.72 2.89
CA SER A 312 -11.48 2.53 2.06
C SER A 312 -10.15 1.80 1.94
N VAL A 313 -10.08 0.58 2.47
CA VAL A 313 -8.95 -0.34 2.27
C VAL A 313 -9.51 -1.76 2.22
N PRO A 314 -9.71 -2.34 1.03
CA PRO A 314 -10.19 -3.71 0.90
C PRO A 314 -9.37 -4.67 1.76
N GLY A 315 -10.07 -5.54 2.52
CA GLY A 315 -9.45 -6.28 3.61
C GLY A 315 -8.25 -7.15 3.23
N GLY A 316 -8.25 -7.75 2.03
CA GLY A 316 -7.09 -8.50 1.52
C GLY A 316 -5.88 -7.62 1.24
N GLN A 317 -6.11 -6.40 0.75
CA GLN A 317 -5.08 -5.39 0.53
C GLN A 317 -4.53 -4.87 1.85
N LEU A 318 -5.41 -4.61 2.83
CA LEU A 318 -5.00 -4.15 4.17
C LEU A 318 -4.04 -5.14 4.84
N VAL A 319 -4.34 -6.44 4.82
CA VAL A 319 -3.46 -7.47 5.40
C VAL A 319 -2.11 -7.52 4.69
N GLN A 320 -2.10 -7.35 3.36
CA GLN A 320 -0.86 -7.43 2.59
C GLN A 320 0.03 -6.20 2.76
N GLU A 321 -0.54 -5.02 2.89
CA GLU A 321 0.14 -3.73 2.84
C GLU A 321 -0.14 -2.90 4.09
N THR A 322 -0.27 -3.54 5.26
CA THR A 322 -0.72 -2.88 6.50
C THR A 322 0.09 -1.63 6.82
N GLU A 323 1.42 -1.70 6.73
CA GLU A 323 2.33 -0.60 7.06
C GLU A 323 2.21 0.60 6.09
N MET A 324 1.71 0.37 4.86
CA MET A 324 1.43 1.43 3.91
C MET A 324 0.22 2.28 4.30
N TYR A 325 -0.74 1.69 5.02
CA TYR A 325 -1.97 2.34 5.47
C TYR A 325 -1.91 2.76 6.94
N ALA A 326 -1.19 2.01 7.75
CA ALA A 326 -1.06 2.18 9.20
C ALA A 326 0.42 2.09 9.63
N PRO A 327 1.24 3.11 9.36
CA PRO A 327 2.68 3.09 9.64
C PRO A 327 3.04 3.17 11.13
N VAL A 328 2.08 3.41 12.03
CA VAL A 328 2.32 3.44 13.48
C VAL A 328 2.15 2.03 14.06
N ARG A 329 3.27 1.34 14.34
CA ARG A 329 3.18 0.08 15.11
C ARG A 329 2.68 0.33 16.52
N GLY A 330 1.97 -0.64 17.09
CA GLY A 330 1.35 -0.51 18.40
C GLY A 330 0.01 0.24 18.40
N ALA A 331 -0.38 0.85 17.28
CA ALA A 331 -1.68 1.53 17.14
C ALA A 331 -2.87 0.56 17.19
N ARG A 332 -4.05 1.12 17.44
CA ARG A 332 -5.34 0.41 17.33
C ARG A 332 -5.82 0.44 15.87
N ILE A 333 -6.37 -0.68 15.40
CA ILE A 333 -7.03 -0.78 14.11
C ILE A 333 -8.49 -1.18 14.33
N VAL A 334 -9.42 -0.43 13.74
CA VAL A 334 -10.87 -0.71 13.77
C VAL A 334 -11.33 -0.98 12.36
N LEU A 335 -11.90 -2.16 12.14
CA LEU A 335 -12.40 -2.59 10.84
C LEU A 335 -13.92 -2.58 10.83
N VAL A 336 -14.50 -2.16 9.71
CA VAL A 336 -15.95 -2.20 9.46
C VAL A 336 -16.29 -2.90 8.14
N ASP A 337 -17.34 -3.68 8.20
CA ASP A 337 -18.09 -4.24 7.08
C ASP A 337 -19.49 -4.57 7.62
N PRO A 338 -20.59 -3.97 7.12
CA PRO A 338 -21.94 -4.29 7.59
C PRO A 338 -22.30 -5.78 7.50
N SER A 339 -21.74 -6.53 6.53
CA SER A 339 -21.88 -7.99 6.48
C SER A 339 -21.04 -8.71 7.54
N GLY A 340 -20.03 -8.04 8.12
CA GLY A 340 -19.09 -8.54 9.10
C GLY A 340 -18.01 -9.48 8.55
N VAL A 341 -18.25 -10.18 7.45
CA VAL A 341 -17.33 -11.24 6.95
C VAL A 341 -15.98 -10.67 6.56
N ARG A 342 -15.99 -9.59 5.77
CA ARG A 342 -14.80 -8.93 5.24
C ARG A 342 -14.03 -8.11 6.28
N ALA A 343 -14.65 -7.83 7.45
CA ALA A 343 -13.96 -7.28 8.60
C ALA A 343 -13.37 -8.37 9.50
N ASN A 344 -14.13 -9.45 9.79
CA ASN A 344 -13.70 -10.53 10.67
C ASN A 344 -12.46 -11.28 10.14
N MET A 345 -12.44 -11.62 8.85
CA MET A 345 -11.34 -12.40 8.27
C MET A 345 -10.03 -11.61 8.24
N PRO A 346 -9.94 -10.38 7.72
CA PRO A 346 -8.72 -9.58 7.82
C PRO A 346 -8.31 -9.30 9.26
N ALA A 347 -9.27 -9.01 10.17
CA ALA A 347 -8.98 -8.80 11.59
C ALA A 347 -8.30 -10.02 12.21
N SER A 348 -8.71 -11.25 11.86
CA SER A 348 -8.08 -12.46 12.35
C SER A 348 -6.60 -12.55 11.96
N TRP A 349 -6.24 -12.11 10.76
CA TRP A 349 -4.86 -12.07 10.27
C TRP A 349 -4.05 -10.96 10.92
N LEU A 350 -4.62 -9.75 11.05
CA LEU A 350 -3.96 -8.63 11.71
C LEU A 350 -3.69 -8.92 13.21
N ALA A 351 -4.61 -9.61 13.90
CA ALA A 351 -4.39 -10.06 15.27
C ALA A 351 -3.19 -11.02 15.37
N GLN A 352 -3.08 -11.98 14.44
CA GLN A 352 -1.95 -12.90 14.34
C GLN A 352 -0.64 -12.18 13.96
N MET A 353 -0.73 -11.05 13.24
CA MET A 353 0.39 -10.14 12.96
C MET A 353 0.66 -9.15 14.12
N ALA A 354 0.11 -9.44 15.30
CA ALA A 354 0.29 -8.70 16.55
C ALA A 354 -0.22 -7.24 16.53
N TRP A 355 -1.26 -6.96 15.76
CA TRP A 355 -1.99 -5.69 15.84
C TRP A 355 -3.06 -5.71 16.92
N ASP A 356 -3.30 -4.56 17.54
CA ASP A 356 -4.45 -4.32 18.43
C ASP A 356 -5.69 -4.01 17.57
N VAL A 357 -6.42 -5.08 17.18
CA VAL A 357 -7.46 -5.00 16.15
C VAL A 357 -8.85 -5.25 16.73
N TYR A 358 -9.81 -4.46 16.25
CA TYR A 358 -11.22 -4.51 16.58
C TYR A 358 -12.08 -4.61 15.34
N VAL A 359 -13.19 -5.31 15.45
CA VAL A 359 -14.28 -5.26 14.47
C VAL A 359 -15.43 -4.48 15.07
N LEU A 360 -15.90 -3.47 14.36
CA LEU A 360 -17.04 -2.65 14.73
C LEU A 360 -18.33 -3.40 14.43
N ASP A 361 -19.07 -3.75 15.49
CA ASP A 361 -20.32 -4.46 15.42
C ASP A 361 -21.54 -3.49 15.41
N GLY A 362 -22.70 -3.96 14.95
CA GLY A 362 -23.96 -3.23 15.01
C GLY A 362 -24.10 -2.10 13.99
N ILE A 363 -23.36 -2.15 12.89
CA ILE A 363 -23.47 -1.19 11.81
C ILE A 363 -24.50 -1.67 10.79
N GLU A 364 -25.44 -0.79 10.48
CA GLU A 364 -26.50 -1.02 9.49
C GLU A 364 -26.30 -0.08 8.28
N ASN A 365 -26.98 -0.37 7.17
CA ASN A 365 -26.90 0.46 5.97
C ASN A 365 -27.27 1.94 6.21
N GLY A 366 -28.15 2.21 7.17
CA GLY A 366 -28.55 3.57 7.56
C GLY A 366 -27.46 4.39 8.24
N ASP A 367 -26.42 3.74 8.76
CA ASP A 367 -25.26 4.40 9.38
C ASP A 367 -24.24 4.90 8.33
N LEU A 368 -24.31 4.38 7.10
CA LEU A 368 -23.37 4.70 6.00
C LEU A 368 -23.78 6.02 5.34
N THR A 369 -23.50 7.13 6.01
CA THR A 369 -24.05 8.45 5.66
C THR A 369 -23.18 9.24 4.68
N GLU A 370 -21.88 8.92 4.55
CA GLU A 370 -20.99 9.55 3.57
C GLU A 370 -20.92 8.74 2.27
N LYS A 371 -20.69 9.43 1.15
CA LYS A 371 -20.62 8.85 -0.20
C LYS A 371 -19.45 9.42 -0.99
N GLY A 372 -19.02 8.67 -2.00
CA GLY A 372 -17.90 9.05 -2.87
C GLY A 372 -16.55 8.88 -2.20
N THR A 373 -15.51 9.35 -2.85
CA THR A 373 -14.15 9.33 -2.31
C THR A 373 -13.92 10.58 -1.44
N PRO A 374 -13.58 10.45 -0.16
CA PRO A 374 -13.27 11.61 0.69
C PRO A 374 -12.13 12.45 0.12
N ALA A 375 -12.20 13.76 0.34
CA ALA A 375 -11.08 14.64 0.03
C ALA A 375 -9.83 14.23 0.84
N LEU A 376 -8.65 14.45 0.24
CA LEU A 376 -7.38 14.22 0.94
C LEU A 376 -7.32 15.11 2.20
N ALA A 377 -6.93 14.52 3.31
CA ALA A 377 -6.61 15.27 4.52
C ALA A 377 -5.25 15.94 4.33
N LEU A 378 -5.24 17.21 3.99
CA LEU A 378 -4.02 17.95 3.64
C LEU A 378 -3.76 19.09 4.61
N PRO A 379 -2.48 19.48 4.79
CA PRO A 379 -2.14 20.75 5.42
C PRO A 379 -2.56 21.93 4.51
N PRO A 380 -2.59 23.17 5.05
CA PRO A 380 -2.85 24.35 4.24
C PRO A 380 -1.94 24.41 3.01
N LEU A 381 -2.54 24.61 1.84
CA LEU A 381 -1.81 24.69 0.57
C LEU A 381 -1.01 25.99 0.51
N PRO A 382 0.26 25.97 0.06
CA PRO A 382 1.02 27.17 -0.19
C PRO A 382 0.41 27.98 -1.35
N LYS A 383 0.58 29.30 -1.30
CA LYS A 383 0.18 30.16 -2.42
C LYS A 383 1.10 29.95 -3.61
N THR A 384 0.54 29.68 -4.77
CA THR A 384 1.25 29.45 -6.03
C THR A 384 0.67 30.29 -7.15
N GLN A 385 1.42 30.44 -8.24
CA GLN A 385 0.90 31.02 -9.47
C GLN A 385 0.26 29.90 -10.28
N GLU A 386 -1.06 29.90 -10.33
CA GLU A 386 -1.80 28.85 -11.04
C GLU A 386 -2.23 29.31 -12.43
N ILE A 387 -2.24 28.36 -13.38
CA ILE A 387 -2.77 28.55 -14.73
C ILE A 387 -3.74 27.42 -15.06
N ASP A 388 -4.68 27.68 -15.94
CA ASP A 388 -5.60 26.67 -16.46
C ASP A 388 -5.00 25.88 -17.64
N ALA A 389 -5.67 24.79 -18.01
CA ALA A 389 -5.23 23.91 -19.10
C ALA A 389 -5.22 24.63 -20.46
N GLN A 390 -6.12 25.59 -20.69
CA GLN A 390 -6.17 26.35 -21.94
C GLN A 390 -4.96 27.28 -22.07
N THR A 391 -4.58 27.96 -21.01
CA THR A 391 -3.35 28.78 -20.95
C THR A 391 -2.12 27.94 -21.19
N LEU A 392 -2.04 26.77 -20.54
CA LEU A 392 -0.92 25.84 -20.76
C LEU A 392 -0.86 25.38 -22.22
N GLN A 393 -1.99 24.98 -22.81
CA GLN A 393 -2.05 24.56 -24.22
C GLN A 393 -1.53 25.65 -25.16
N LYS A 394 -1.91 26.92 -24.90
CA LYS A 394 -1.39 28.06 -25.66
C LYS A 394 0.12 28.17 -25.53
N TRP A 395 0.66 28.14 -24.30
CA TRP A 395 2.10 28.24 -24.06
C TRP A 395 2.91 27.11 -24.68
N LEU A 396 2.36 25.90 -24.69
CA LEU A 396 3.00 24.76 -25.36
C LEU A 396 3.02 24.91 -26.88
N SER A 397 1.94 25.44 -27.49
CA SER A 397 1.88 25.71 -28.94
C SER A 397 2.87 26.80 -29.39
N GLU A 398 3.20 27.73 -28.48
CA GLU A 398 4.19 28.79 -28.69
C GLU A 398 5.62 28.39 -28.29
N SER A 399 5.82 27.15 -27.81
CA SER A 399 7.10 26.66 -27.27
C SER A 399 7.68 27.48 -26.13
N ASN A 400 6.81 28.12 -25.32
CA ASN A 400 7.18 29.08 -24.27
C ASN A 400 7.24 28.45 -22.87
N ALA A 401 6.92 27.17 -22.70
CA ALA A 401 6.88 26.49 -21.42
C ALA A 401 7.45 25.08 -21.48
N VAL A 402 8.05 24.65 -20.38
CA VAL A 402 8.39 23.25 -20.11
C VAL A 402 7.52 22.74 -18.98
N VAL A 403 6.83 21.62 -19.20
CA VAL A 403 6.00 20.98 -18.18
C VAL A 403 6.84 19.97 -17.42
N VAL A 404 6.76 20.03 -16.08
CA VAL A 404 7.41 19.10 -15.17
C VAL A 404 6.33 18.32 -14.43
N ASP A 405 6.26 17.01 -14.71
CA ASP A 405 5.28 16.12 -14.09
C ASP A 405 5.90 15.42 -12.87
N LEU A 406 5.32 15.68 -11.71
CA LEU A 406 5.73 15.16 -10.41
C LEU A 406 4.88 13.95 -9.95
N SER A 407 4.04 13.42 -10.82
CA SER A 407 3.31 12.18 -10.57
C SER A 407 4.28 11.01 -10.35
N THR A 408 3.78 9.89 -9.82
CA THR A 408 4.59 8.67 -9.81
C THR A 408 4.96 8.26 -11.24
N HIS A 409 6.14 7.67 -11.43
CA HIS A 409 6.56 7.19 -12.75
C HIS A 409 5.53 6.25 -13.39
N LYS A 410 4.86 5.43 -12.59
CA LYS A 410 3.78 4.56 -13.06
C LYS A 410 2.62 5.35 -13.68
N ASN A 411 2.22 6.47 -13.08
CA ASN A 411 1.14 7.30 -13.61
C ASN A 411 1.61 8.08 -14.84
N TYR A 412 2.82 8.63 -14.78
CA TYR A 412 3.44 9.34 -15.90
C TYR A 412 3.56 8.45 -17.14
N SER A 413 4.05 7.22 -17.01
CA SER A 413 4.19 6.28 -18.13
C SER A 413 2.87 5.78 -18.71
N LYS A 414 1.78 5.79 -17.93
CA LYS A 414 0.43 5.47 -18.43
C LYS A 414 -0.17 6.58 -19.28
N GLY A 415 0.16 7.83 -18.95
CA GLY A 415 -0.34 8.99 -19.68
C GLY A 415 0.08 10.29 -19.02
N HIS A 416 0.76 11.13 -19.77
CA HIS A 416 1.26 12.44 -19.35
C HIS A 416 0.95 13.51 -20.41
N ILE A 417 1.08 14.77 -20.03
CA ILE A 417 0.93 15.92 -20.96
C ILE A 417 2.03 15.82 -22.02
N PRO A 418 1.72 15.97 -23.33
CA PRO A 418 2.69 15.84 -24.39
C PRO A 418 3.93 16.73 -24.19
N GLY A 419 5.12 16.10 -24.27
CA GLY A 419 6.40 16.79 -24.09
C GLY A 419 6.77 17.10 -22.63
N SER A 420 5.97 16.72 -21.63
CA SER A 420 6.32 16.88 -20.21
C SER A 420 7.51 16.02 -19.80
N TRP A 421 8.18 16.44 -18.71
CA TRP A 421 9.34 15.80 -18.13
C TRP A 421 8.99 15.22 -16.76
N PHE A 422 9.22 13.94 -16.57
CA PHE A 422 9.12 13.31 -15.25
C PHE A 422 10.22 13.81 -14.32
N ALA A 423 9.84 14.21 -13.11
CA ALA A 423 10.78 14.59 -12.06
C ALA A 423 10.31 14.10 -10.67
N LEU A 424 11.25 13.69 -9.83
CA LEU A 424 11.00 13.38 -8.43
C LEU A 424 11.23 14.60 -7.55
N ARG A 425 10.28 14.90 -6.67
CA ARG A 425 10.38 16.01 -5.72
C ARG A 425 11.60 15.90 -4.79
N SER A 426 11.97 14.69 -4.38
CA SER A 426 13.18 14.45 -3.58
C SER A 426 14.49 14.77 -4.32
N LEU A 427 14.46 14.88 -5.66
CA LEU A 427 15.63 15.08 -6.52
C LEU A 427 15.53 16.32 -7.40
N LEU A 428 14.81 17.37 -6.97
CA LEU A 428 14.53 18.57 -7.79
C LEU A 428 15.77 19.25 -8.32
N LYS A 429 16.84 19.36 -7.53
CA LYS A 429 18.09 20.01 -7.94
C LYS A 429 18.71 19.31 -9.15
N ASP A 430 18.79 18.00 -9.10
CA ASP A 430 19.37 17.17 -10.17
C ASP A 430 18.42 17.11 -11.38
N ALA A 431 17.12 17.09 -11.14
CA ALA A 431 16.12 17.15 -12.19
C ALA A 431 16.21 18.48 -12.97
N LEU A 432 16.29 19.62 -12.27
CA LEU A 432 16.41 20.94 -12.89
C LEU A 432 17.63 21.05 -13.81
N ALA A 433 18.75 20.42 -13.45
CA ALA A 433 19.95 20.41 -14.28
C ALA A 433 19.78 19.68 -15.62
N LYS A 434 18.80 18.77 -15.71
CA LYS A 434 18.48 18.00 -16.93
C LYS A 434 17.33 18.58 -17.74
N LEU A 435 16.50 19.42 -17.14
CA LEU A 435 15.37 20.04 -17.84
C LEU A 435 15.87 20.97 -18.95
N PRO A 436 15.14 21.09 -20.07
CA PRO A 436 15.38 22.11 -21.06
C PRO A 436 15.28 23.52 -20.47
N LYS A 437 16.09 24.45 -20.96
CA LYS A 437 15.91 25.86 -20.65
C LYS A 437 14.58 26.35 -21.19
N ALA A 438 13.83 27.09 -20.40
CA ALA A 438 12.50 27.54 -20.73
C ALA A 438 12.30 29.00 -20.29
N GLU A 439 11.36 29.69 -20.89
CA GLU A 439 10.89 31.01 -20.41
C GLU A 439 10.09 30.86 -19.11
N ARG A 440 9.45 29.70 -18.91
CA ARG A 440 8.69 29.33 -17.71
C ARG A 440 8.60 27.82 -17.53
N TYR A 441 8.53 27.39 -16.28
CA TYR A 441 8.24 26.01 -15.92
C TYR A 441 6.79 25.90 -15.42
N VAL A 442 6.10 24.82 -15.81
CA VAL A 442 4.76 24.51 -15.30
C VAL A 442 4.80 23.17 -14.62
N LEU A 443 4.54 23.15 -13.33
CA LEU A 443 4.48 21.92 -12.54
C LEU A 443 3.08 21.33 -12.64
N THR A 444 3.01 20.02 -12.78
CA THR A 444 1.78 19.25 -12.75
C THR A 444 1.98 17.94 -11.97
N SER A 445 0.89 17.31 -11.53
CA SER A 445 0.93 16.01 -10.86
C SER A 445 -0.45 15.35 -10.77
N SER A 446 -0.47 14.11 -10.35
CA SER A 446 -1.61 13.37 -9.82
C SER A 446 -1.20 12.73 -8.47
N PRO A 447 -1.77 13.18 -7.32
CA PRO A 447 -2.77 14.27 -7.16
C PRO A 447 -2.19 15.66 -7.43
N ALA A 448 -3.04 16.63 -7.81
CA ALA A 448 -2.63 17.99 -8.20
C ALA A 448 -1.87 18.74 -7.10
N GLU A 449 -2.22 18.49 -5.85
CA GLU A 449 -1.68 19.15 -4.67
C GLU A 449 -0.18 18.91 -4.48
N LEU A 450 0.36 17.80 -4.99
CA LEU A 450 1.80 17.55 -4.93
C LEU A 450 2.59 18.62 -5.69
N ALA A 451 2.11 19.05 -6.86
CA ALA A 451 2.72 20.15 -7.61
C ALA A 451 2.63 21.47 -6.85
N ILE A 452 1.51 21.73 -6.15
CA ILE A 452 1.32 22.91 -5.32
C ILE A 452 2.34 22.95 -4.17
N PHE A 453 2.51 21.82 -3.43
CA PHE A 453 3.51 21.74 -2.37
C PHE A 453 4.95 21.82 -2.88
N THR A 454 5.20 21.39 -4.11
CA THR A 454 6.54 21.42 -4.72
C THR A 454 6.93 22.78 -5.26
N ALA A 455 5.97 23.60 -5.69
CA ALA A 455 6.25 24.87 -6.39
C ALA A 455 7.15 25.85 -5.62
N PRO A 456 7.01 26.06 -4.30
CA PRO A 456 7.95 26.91 -3.54
C PRO A 456 9.38 26.36 -3.55
N GLU A 457 9.55 25.05 -3.42
CA GLU A 457 10.86 24.39 -3.42
C GLU A 457 11.52 24.52 -4.80
N PHE A 458 10.77 24.25 -5.87
CA PHE A 458 11.26 24.37 -7.23
C PHE A 458 11.61 25.83 -7.57
N SER A 459 10.77 26.80 -7.16
CA SER A 459 11.02 28.23 -7.37
C SER A 459 12.29 28.73 -6.66
N ALA A 460 12.66 28.12 -5.53
CA ALA A 460 13.88 28.48 -4.83
C ALA A 460 15.17 28.02 -5.56
N LEU A 461 15.04 27.06 -6.49
CA LEU A 461 16.17 26.51 -7.25
C LEU A 461 16.41 27.21 -8.60
N THR A 462 15.51 28.06 -9.08
CA THR A 462 15.59 28.70 -10.40
C THR A 462 15.16 30.17 -10.37
N GLN A 463 15.69 30.97 -11.33
CA GLN A 463 15.19 32.31 -11.58
C GLN A 463 14.07 32.36 -12.64
N THR A 464 13.82 31.24 -13.31
CA THR A 464 12.76 31.09 -14.30
C THR A 464 11.39 31.10 -13.58
N PRO A 465 10.39 31.82 -14.08
CA PRO A 465 9.05 31.80 -13.51
C PRO A 465 8.46 30.38 -13.44
N VAL A 466 7.87 30.05 -12.29
CA VAL A 466 7.26 28.74 -12.01
C VAL A 466 5.77 28.89 -11.80
N TYR A 467 5.01 28.09 -12.51
CA TYR A 467 3.55 28.01 -12.43
C TYR A 467 3.11 26.60 -12.07
N VAL A 468 1.87 26.46 -11.61
CA VAL A 468 1.22 25.17 -11.35
C VAL A 468 0.00 25.06 -12.25
N LEU A 469 -0.19 23.90 -12.87
CA LEU A 469 -1.42 23.59 -13.60
C LEU A 469 -2.54 23.32 -12.57
N ALA A 470 -3.52 24.22 -12.50
CA ALA A 470 -4.68 24.06 -11.63
C ALA A 470 -5.42 22.75 -11.94
N GLY A 471 -5.66 21.93 -10.92
CA GLY A 471 -6.26 20.60 -11.07
C GLY A 471 -5.35 19.52 -11.69
N GLY A 472 -4.08 19.85 -11.97
CA GLY A 472 -3.06 18.87 -12.40
C GLY A 472 -3.38 18.18 -13.71
N ASN A 473 -2.87 16.95 -13.87
CA ASN A 473 -3.07 16.13 -15.07
C ASN A 473 -4.55 15.81 -15.36
N SER A 474 -5.40 15.80 -14.33
CA SER A 474 -6.84 15.58 -14.50
C SER A 474 -7.50 16.74 -15.24
N ALA A 475 -7.20 18.01 -14.85
CA ALA A 475 -7.74 19.18 -15.52
C ALA A 475 -7.34 19.26 -17.00
N TRP A 476 -6.14 18.84 -17.36
CA TRP A 476 -5.71 18.76 -18.76
C TRP A 476 -6.58 17.76 -19.55
N ARG A 477 -6.81 16.58 -18.99
CA ARG A 477 -7.64 15.53 -19.59
C ARG A 477 -9.11 15.98 -19.71
N ASP A 478 -9.64 16.59 -18.65
CA ASP A 478 -11.05 17.03 -18.58
C ASP A 478 -11.33 18.19 -19.55
N ALA A 479 -10.30 18.99 -19.87
CA ALA A 479 -10.35 19.98 -20.95
C ALA A 479 -10.34 19.38 -22.36
N GLY A 480 -10.25 18.04 -22.48
CA GLY A 480 -10.28 17.33 -23.76
C GLY A 480 -8.95 17.29 -24.52
N TYR A 481 -7.85 17.66 -23.88
CA TYR A 481 -6.52 17.60 -24.50
C TYR A 481 -5.93 16.21 -24.45
N ALA A 482 -5.15 15.86 -25.49
CA ALA A 482 -4.54 14.55 -25.62
C ALA A 482 -3.49 14.31 -24.51
N MET A 483 -3.43 13.07 -24.05
CA MET A 483 -2.35 12.53 -23.25
C MET A 483 -1.47 11.64 -24.13
N GLN A 484 -0.18 11.49 -23.80
CA GLN A 484 0.72 10.56 -24.47
C GLN A 484 1.38 9.62 -23.46
N SER A 485 1.79 8.42 -23.92
CA SER A 485 2.55 7.46 -23.13
C SER A 485 4.03 7.37 -23.56
N ASP A 486 4.35 7.83 -24.75
CA ASP A 486 5.68 7.87 -25.35
C ASP A 486 5.86 9.14 -26.20
N PRO A 487 7.10 9.69 -26.29
CA PRO A 487 8.30 9.28 -25.59
C PRO A 487 8.29 9.69 -24.12
N LEU A 488 9.06 8.98 -23.25
CA LEU A 488 9.26 9.34 -21.85
C LEU A 488 10.48 10.27 -21.73
N ASN A 489 10.25 11.50 -21.25
CA ASN A 489 11.33 12.43 -20.91
C ASN A 489 11.59 12.34 -19.40
N LEU A 490 12.77 11.85 -19.02
CA LEU A 490 13.11 11.57 -17.62
C LEU A 490 14.18 12.54 -17.11
N ALA A 491 13.79 13.50 -16.27
CA ALA A 491 14.71 14.36 -15.54
C ALA A 491 15.22 13.70 -14.23
N SER A 492 14.47 12.75 -13.68
CA SER A 492 14.85 11.95 -12.52
C SER A 492 14.90 10.46 -12.86
N PRO A 493 15.68 9.66 -12.11
CA PRO A 493 15.59 8.19 -12.18
C PRO A 493 14.20 7.73 -11.67
N THR A 494 13.79 6.52 -12.07
CA THR A 494 12.46 5.95 -11.77
C THR A 494 12.48 5.14 -10.48
N ILE A 495 13.03 5.71 -9.41
CA ILE A 495 13.23 5.06 -8.11
C ILE A 495 12.05 5.22 -7.14
N ASP A 496 11.03 5.96 -7.52
CA ASP A 496 9.79 6.13 -6.76
C ASP A 496 8.97 4.85 -6.66
N ARG A 497 9.37 3.81 -7.38
CA ARG A 497 8.75 2.50 -7.34
C ARG A 497 9.74 1.37 -7.57
N TYR A 498 9.65 0.35 -6.73
CA TYR A 498 10.28 -0.93 -6.92
C TYR A 498 9.39 -1.84 -7.78
N GLN A 499 9.88 -2.26 -8.95
CA GLN A 499 9.17 -3.19 -9.82
C GLN A 499 9.39 -4.63 -9.36
N ARG A 500 8.35 -5.27 -8.86
CA ARG A 500 8.40 -6.66 -8.40
C ARG A 500 8.43 -7.63 -9.58
N PRO A 501 9.09 -8.81 -9.46
CA PRO A 501 9.17 -9.80 -10.55
C PRO A 501 7.82 -10.36 -11.02
N TYR A 502 6.77 -10.17 -10.24
CA TYR A 502 5.40 -10.60 -10.59
C TYR A 502 4.53 -9.49 -11.14
N GLU A 503 5.06 -8.29 -11.31
CA GLU A 503 4.33 -7.17 -11.89
C GLU A 503 4.62 -7.05 -13.38
N GLY A 504 3.57 -6.82 -14.17
CA GLY A 504 3.68 -6.75 -15.62
C GLY A 504 4.03 -8.11 -16.26
N THR A 505 4.50 -8.06 -17.50
CA THR A 505 4.76 -9.27 -18.32
C THR A 505 6.23 -9.49 -18.63
N ASN A 506 7.12 -8.58 -18.20
CA ASN A 506 8.51 -8.48 -18.68
C ASN A 506 9.56 -9.11 -17.74
N ALA A 507 9.15 -9.68 -16.60
CA ALA A 507 10.09 -10.29 -15.67
C ALA A 507 10.73 -11.54 -16.26
N THR A 508 12.04 -11.71 -16.05
CA THR A 508 12.80 -12.88 -16.50
C THR A 508 12.53 -14.08 -15.58
N GLN A 509 12.69 -15.30 -16.10
CA GLN A 509 12.61 -16.51 -15.27
C GLN A 509 13.61 -16.48 -14.11
N ALA A 510 14.82 -15.99 -14.35
CA ALA A 510 15.85 -15.85 -13.31
C ALA A 510 15.41 -14.90 -12.17
N SER A 511 14.80 -13.76 -12.49
CA SER A 511 14.30 -12.83 -11.46
C SER A 511 13.11 -13.39 -10.68
N MET A 512 12.24 -14.14 -11.35
CA MET A 512 11.12 -14.85 -10.70
C MET A 512 11.61 -15.93 -9.75
N GLN A 513 12.60 -16.74 -10.15
CA GLN A 513 13.18 -17.76 -9.29
C GLN A 513 13.89 -17.15 -8.09
N ALA A 514 14.72 -16.11 -8.32
CA ALA A 514 15.41 -15.41 -7.23
C ALA A 514 14.44 -14.80 -6.20
N TYR A 515 13.27 -14.34 -6.65
CA TYR A 515 12.22 -13.84 -5.76
C TYR A 515 11.66 -14.97 -4.87
N LEU A 516 11.35 -16.14 -5.46
CA LEU A 516 10.86 -17.28 -4.69
C LEU A 516 11.91 -17.81 -3.70
N ASP A 517 13.17 -17.89 -4.12
CA ASP A 517 14.28 -18.33 -3.26
C ASP A 517 14.45 -17.39 -2.05
N TRP A 518 14.25 -16.09 -2.27
CA TRP A 518 14.26 -15.09 -1.19
C TRP A 518 13.08 -15.28 -0.22
N GLU A 519 11.84 -15.51 -0.72
CA GLU A 519 10.67 -15.71 0.14
C GLU A 519 10.88 -16.88 1.12
N PHE A 520 11.51 -17.98 0.69
CA PHE A 520 11.80 -19.15 1.56
C PHE A 520 12.74 -18.82 2.74
N GLY A 521 13.58 -17.80 2.64
CA GLY A 521 14.47 -17.35 3.73
C GLY A 521 13.79 -16.51 4.81
N LEU A 522 12.57 -16.05 4.61
CA LEU A 522 11.94 -15.03 5.45
C LEU A 522 11.63 -15.51 6.87
N VAL A 523 11.31 -16.79 7.08
CA VAL A 523 11.03 -17.34 8.43
C VAL A 523 12.28 -17.31 9.32
N GLU A 524 13.44 -17.67 8.77
CA GLU A 524 14.71 -17.58 9.49
C GLU A 524 15.04 -16.12 9.81
N GLN A 525 14.82 -15.23 8.86
CA GLN A 525 15.08 -13.80 8.99
C GLN A 525 14.19 -13.16 10.06
N LEU A 526 12.90 -13.51 10.15
CA LEU A 526 12.02 -13.13 11.25
C LEU A 526 12.56 -13.54 12.61
N GLY A 527 13.09 -14.76 12.71
CA GLY A 527 13.68 -15.27 13.95
C GLY A 527 14.89 -14.45 14.40
N LYS A 528 15.71 -13.97 13.46
CA LYS A 528 16.85 -13.08 13.73
C LYS A 528 16.39 -11.68 14.16
N ASP A 529 15.37 -11.13 13.52
CA ASP A 529 14.81 -9.82 13.87
C ASP A 529 14.23 -9.80 15.29
N GLY A 530 13.36 -10.74 15.62
CA GLY A 530 12.80 -10.95 16.97
C GLY A 530 11.95 -9.81 17.51
N THR A 531 11.43 -8.91 16.66
CA THR A 531 10.56 -7.79 17.08
C THR A 531 9.09 -7.98 16.68
N HIS A 532 8.79 -9.00 15.88
CA HIS A 532 7.53 -9.11 15.14
C HIS A 532 6.32 -9.56 15.98
N HIS A 533 6.51 -10.41 17.00
CA HIS A 533 5.43 -11.00 17.82
C HIS A 533 4.35 -11.74 17.03
N PHE A 534 4.62 -12.18 15.82
CA PHE A 534 3.67 -12.92 15.00
C PHE A 534 3.41 -14.31 15.62
N TRP A 535 2.19 -14.74 15.52
CA TRP A 535 1.76 -16.08 15.91
C TRP A 535 0.79 -16.64 14.87
N VAL A 536 0.55 -17.91 14.85
CA VAL A 536 -0.31 -18.55 13.85
C VAL A 536 -1.42 -19.30 14.57
N LEU A 537 -2.65 -19.06 14.11
CA LEU A 537 -3.85 -19.71 14.63
C LEU A 537 -3.79 -21.20 14.29
N ASP A 538 -3.96 -22.06 15.29
CA ASP A 538 -4.13 -23.48 15.09
C ASP A 538 -5.42 -23.73 14.28
N PRO A 539 -5.38 -24.50 13.19
CA PRO A 539 -6.55 -24.81 12.39
C PRO A 539 -7.64 -25.59 13.14
N HIS A 540 -7.30 -26.31 14.20
CA HIS A 540 -8.17 -27.24 14.95
C HIS A 540 -8.76 -26.69 16.23
#